data_c853bf6c5cf2b4766b33b6a638d9889b
#
_entry.id   c853bf6c5cf2b4766b33b6a638d9889b
#
_cell.length_a   1.000
_cell.length_b   1.000
_cell.length_c   1.000
_cell.angle_alpha   90.00
_cell.angle_beta   90.00
_cell.angle_gamma   90.00
#
_symmetry.space_group_name_H-M   'P 1'
#
loop_
_entity.id
_entity.type
_entity.pdbx_description
1 polymer ?
#
loop_
_entity_poly.entity_id
_entity_poly.type
_entity_poly.pdbx_seq_one_letter_code
_entity_poly.pdbx_strand_id
1 'polypeptide(L)'
;KVNHRSRKYGSSKYGIDRTFRVLMDLLTVWFMTKFLTRPMYGFGFVGIISIFISLAMSSYLLVVKLMGQDIGNRPMLTFALILGIAGVQLFSFGLLSELLIRTYHESQNRPIYRVRKIESNSNR
;
A
#
# COMPACT_ATOMS: atom_id res chain seq x y z
N LYS A 1 -54.07 -27.20 -1.58
CA LYS A 1 -52.76 -27.90 -1.85
C LYS A 1 -51.99 -27.06 -2.84
N VAL A 2 -50.95 -26.39 -2.36
CA VAL A 2 -50.04 -25.59 -3.19
C VAL A 2 -48.95 -26.51 -3.70
N ASN A 3 -48.86 -26.66 -5.02
CA ASN A 3 -47.90 -27.54 -5.68
C ASN A 3 -46.57 -26.80 -5.86
N HIS A 4 -45.58 -27.07 -5.02
CA HIS A 4 -44.24 -26.51 -5.15
C HIS A 4 -43.51 -27.22 -6.30
N ARG A 5 -43.42 -26.57 -7.46
CA ARG A 5 -42.52 -27.01 -8.53
C ARG A 5 -41.09 -26.69 -8.14
N SER A 6 -40.26 -27.72 -8.01
CA SER A 6 -38.82 -27.57 -7.85
C SER A 6 -38.23 -26.85 -9.09
N ARG A 7 -37.50 -25.75 -8.87
CA ARG A 7 -36.77 -25.04 -9.91
C ARG A 7 -35.69 -25.95 -10.52
N LYS A 8 -35.90 -26.37 -11.77
CA LYS A 8 -34.98 -27.26 -12.51
C LYS A 8 -33.84 -26.54 -13.24
N TYR A 9 -33.71 -25.22 -13.14
CA TYR A 9 -32.66 -24.46 -13.83
C TYR A 9 -32.06 -23.44 -12.89
N GLY A 10 -30.81 -23.66 -12.55
CA GLY A 10 -29.98 -22.74 -11.74
C GLY A 10 -28.60 -23.29 -11.57
N SER A 11 -27.86 -23.54 -12.64
CA SER A 11 -26.40 -23.64 -12.52
C SER A 11 -25.86 -22.26 -12.20
N SER A 12 -25.30 -22.13 -11.01
CA SER A 12 -24.70 -20.89 -10.54
C SER A 12 -23.50 -20.54 -11.42
N LYS A 13 -23.73 -19.71 -12.45
CA LYS A 13 -22.68 -19.07 -13.27
C LYS A 13 -21.91 -17.98 -12.48
N TYR A 14 -22.23 -17.81 -11.20
CA TYR A 14 -21.76 -16.67 -10.38
C TYR A 14 -20.66 -17.01 -9.35
N GLY A 15 -20.07 -18.20 -9.39
CA GLY A 15 -19.16 -18.63 -8.32
C GLY A 15 -17.86 -17.82 -8.25
N ILE A 16 -17.10 -17.78 -9.33
CA ILE A 16 -15.71 -17.26 -9.33
C ILE A 16 -15.68 -15.73 -9.42
N ASP A 17 -16.49 -15.15 -10.29
CA ASP A 17 -16.55 -13.70 -10.50
C ASP A 17 -17.06 -12.95 -9.24
N ARG A 18 -18.05 -13.52 -8.57
CA ARG A 18 -18.55 -13.00 -7.30
C ARG A 18 -17.52 -13.10 -6.18
N THR A 19 -16.80 -14.23 -6.09
CA THR A 19 -15.75 -14.43 -5.09
C THR A 19 -14.60 -13.47 -5.31
N PHE A 20 -14.20 -13.25 -6.57
CA PHE A 20 -13.16 -12.28 -6.90
C PHE A 20 -13.57 -10.85 -6.55
N ARG A 21 -14.81 -10.47 -6.84
CA ARG A 21 -15.35 -9.14 -6.49
C ARG A 21 -15.38 -8.93 -4.97
N VAL A 22 -15.89 -9.89 -4.22
CA VAL A 22 -15.91 -9.84 -2.75
C VAL A 22 -14.50 -9.77 -2.19
N LEU A 23 -13.55 -10.51 -2.77
CA LEU A 23 -12.14 -10.46 -2.36
C LEU A 23 -11.55 -9.06 -2.58
N MET A 24 -11.82 -8.46 -3.74
CA MET A 24 -11.37 -7.09 -4.04
C MET A 24 -12.02 -6.05 -3.13
N ASP A 25 -13.30 -6.19 -2.82
CA ASP A 25 -14.00 -5.31 -1.89
C ASP A 25 -13.42 -5.42 -0.48
N LEU A 26 -13.16 -6.64 0.01
CA LEU A 26 -12.51 -6.87 1.30
C LEU A 26 -11.09 -6.30 1.34
N LEU A 27 -10.32 -6.51 0.26
CA LEU A 27 -8.97 -5.95 0.14
C LEU A 27 -9.01 -4.41 0.18
N THR A 28 -9.97 -3.81 -0.51
CA THR A 28 -10.17 -2.35 -0.53
C THR A 28 -10.54 -1.82 0.85
N VAL A 29 -11.48 -2.47 1.53
CA VAL A 29 -11.88 -2.07 2.89
C VAL A 29 -10.73 -2.25 3.87
N TRP A 30 -10.00 -3.36 3.80
CA TRP A 30 -8.82 -3.61 4.63
C TRP A 30 -7.72 -2.56 4.38
N PHE A 31 -7.47 -2.25 3.11
CA PHE A 31 -6.52 -1.21 2.72
C PHE A 31 -6.95 0.17 3.25
N MET A 32 -8.21 0.53 3.04
CA MET A 32 -8.75 1.81 3.53
C MET A 32 -8.68 1.92 5.05
N THR A 33 -9.01 0.88 5.79
CA THR A 33 -9.00 0.94 7.26
C THR A 33 -7.60 1.03 7.85
N LYS A 34 -6.61 0.36 7.24
CA LYS A 34 -5.22 0.36 7.75
C LYS A 34 -4.37 1.52 7.24
N PHE A 35 -4.53 1.90 5.97
CA PHE A 35 -3.63 2.85 5.31
C PHE A 35 -4.19 4.26 5.16
N LEU A 36 -5.51 4.47 5.35
CA LEU A 36 -6.11 5.79 5.23
C LEU A 36 -5.64 6.77 6.33
N THR A 37 -5.23 6.25 7.49
CA THR A 37 -4.76 7.09 8.60
C THR A 37 -3.31 7.50 8.50
N ARG A 38 -2.43 6.63 7.95
CA ARG A 38 -0.99 6.89 7.81
C ARG A 38 -0.37 6.07 6.67
N PRO A 39 -0.61 6.42 5.41
CA PRO A 39 -0.13 5.65 4.25
C PRO A 39 1.40 5.64 4.14
N MET A 40 2.08 6.69 4.64
CA MET A 40 3.53 6.78 4.62
C MET A 40 4.20 5.63 5.38
N TYR A 41 3.61 5.15 6.48
CA TYR A 41 4.18 4.03 7.25
C TYR A 41 4.14 2.70 6.48
N GLY A 42 3.15 2.49 5.61
CA GLY A 42 3.09 1.29 4.78
C GLY A 42 4.05 1.35 3.59
N PHE A 43 3.76 2.27 2.68
CA PHE A 43 4.51 2.39 1.43
C PHE A 43 5.93 2.91 1.63
N GLY A 44 6.10 3.91 2.50
CA GLY A 44 7.41 4.51 2.77
C GLY A 44 8.36 3.51 3.43
N PHE A 45 7.90 2.72 4.40
CA PHE A 45 8.74 1.72 5.07
C PHE A 45 9.21 0.62 4.11
N VAL A 46 8.29 0.07 3.31
CA VAL A 46 8.63 -0.93 2.28
C VAL A 46 9.57 -0.33 1.23
N GLY A 47 9.32 0.92 0.81
CA GLY A 47 10.20 1.63 -0.11
C GLY A 47 11.61 1.80 0.43
N ILE A 48 11.78 2.23 1.67
CA ILE A 48 13.09 2.40 2.31
C ILE A 48 13.83 1.06 2.40
N ILE A 49 13.17 -0.01 2.85
CA ILE A 49 13.79 -1.34 2.92
C ILE A 49 14.25 -1.78 1.54
N SER A 50 13.43 -1.61 0.50
CA SER A 50 13.78 -1.96 -0.87
C SER A 50 15.00 -1.19 -1.37
N ILE A 51 15.10 0.10 -1.06
CA ILE A 51 16.26 0.95 -1.39
C ILE A 51 17.52 0.42 -0.69
N PHE A 52 17.43 0.09 0.60
CA PHE A 52 18.58 -0.44 1.34
C PHE A 52 19.08 -1.77 0.78
N ILE A 53 18.16 -2.69 0.46
CA ILE A 53 18.52 -3.98 -0.14
C ILE A 53 19.16 -3.76 -1.52
N SER A 54 18.59 -2.88 -2.35
CA SER A 54 19.15 -2.52 -3.65
C SER A 54 20.55 -1.95 -3.52
N LEU A 55 20.76 -1.05 -2.56
CA LEU A 55 22.07 -0.44 -2.32
C LEU A 55 23.11 -1.47 -1.86
N ALA A 56 22.74 -2.38 -0.98
CA ALA A 56 23.61 -3.47 -0.53
C ALA A 56 24.00 -4.40 -1.70
N MET A 57 23.04 -4.79 -2.54
CA MET A 57 23.29 -5.60 -3.73
C MET A 57 24.19 -4.87 -4.73
N SER A 58 23.95 -3.60 -4.95
CA SER A 58 24.76 -2.76 -5.86
C SER A 58 26.18 -2.58 -5.35
N SER A 59 26.36 -2.37 -4.06
CA SER A 59 27.68 -2.26 -3.43
C SER A 59 28.47 -3.55 -3.55
N TYR A 60 27.82 -4.69 -3.32
CA TYR A 60 28.45 -6.00 -3.52
C TYR A 60 28.91 -6.19 -4.98
N LEU A 61 28.05 -5.88 -5.96
CA LEU A 61 28.39 -5.97 -7.38
C LEU A 61 29.53 -5.02 -7.76
N LEU A 62 29.58 -3.84 -7.17
CA LEU A 62 30.67 -2.89 -7.38
C LEU A 62 32.00 -3.47 -6.92
N VAL A 63 32.08 -4.09 -5.75
CA VAL A 63 33.28 -4.75 -5.24
C VAL A 63 33.71 -5.88 -6.17
N VAL A 64 32.77 -6.71 -6.62
CA VAL A 64 33.06 -7.82 -7.57
C VAL A 64 33.63 -7.29 -8.89
N LYS A 65 33.08 -6.15 -9.37
CA LYS A 65 33.63 -5.48 -10.58
C LYS A 65 35.04 -4.97 -10.39
N LEU A 66 35.34 -4.37 -9.23
CA LEU A 66 36.68 -3.88 -8.91
C LEU A 66 37.70 -5.01 -8.79
N MET A 67 37.26 -6.23 -8.45
CA MET A 67 38.08 -7.45 -8.46
C MET A 67 38.33 -8.01 -9.87
N GLY A 68 37.87 -7.31 -10.92
CA GLY A 68 38.11 -7.70 -12.32
C GLY A 68 37.14 -8.75 -12.87
N GLN A 69 36.01 -9.02 -12.15
CA GLN A 69 35.00 -9.94 -12.63
C GLN A 69 33.90 -9.20 -13.42
N ASP A 70 33.46 -9.81 -14.53
CA ASP A 70 32.34 -9.28 -15.30
C ASP A 70 31.01 -9.39 -14.51
N ILE A 71 30.28 -8.29 -14.43
CA ILE A 71 28.98 -8.20 -13.76
C ILE A 71 27.83 -8.06 -14.76
N GLY A 72 28.10 -7.79 -16.04
CA GLY A 72 27.07 -7.45 -17.03
C GLY A 72 26.08 -8.58 -17.33
N ASN A 73 26.49 -9.83 -17.12
CA ASN A 73 25.63 -11.00 -17.39
C ASN A 73 25.04 -11.62 -16.12
N ARG A 74 25.00 -10.86 -15.02
CA ARG A 74 24.46 -11.36 -13.75
C ARG A 74 23.02 -10.85 -13.55
N PRO A 75 22.02 -11.74 -13.43
CA PRO A 75 20.62 -11.36 -13.14
C PRO A 75 20.48 -10.47 -11.89
N MET A 76 21.43 -10.60 -10.96
CA MET A 76 21.49 -9.81 -9.72
C MET A 76 21.60 -8.30 -9.98
N LEU A 77 22.28 -7.87 -11.07
CA LEU A 77 22.38 -6.46 -11.44
C LEU A 77 21.00 -5.90 -11.81
N THR A 78 20.28 -6.62 -12.66
CA THR A 78 18.92 -6.24 -13.07
C THR A 78 17.98 -6.20 -11.88
N PHE A 79 18.06 -7.18 -10.99
CA PHE A 79 17.27 -7.24 -9.77
C PHE A 79 17.55 -6.05 -8.84
N ALA A 80 18.81 -5.70 -8.63
CA ALA A 80 19.20 -4.56 -7.82
C ALA A 80 18.64 -3.25 -8.38
N LEU A 81 18.72 -3.04 -9.70
CA LEU A 81 18.18 -1.84 -10.36
C LEU A 81 16.65 -1.75 -10.24
N ILE A 82 15.94 -2.84 -10.56
CA ILE A 82 14.47 -2.88 -10.47
C ILE A 82 14.02 -2.62 -9.03
N LEU A 83 14.67 -3.26 -8.06
CA LEU A 83 14.34 -3.11 -6.65
C LEU A 83 14.59 -1.68 -6.15
N GLY A 84 15.66 -1.03 -6.63
CA GLY A 84 15.96 0.37 -6.32
C GLY A 84 14.91 1.32 -6.87
N ILE A 85 14.56 1.18 -8.15
CA ILE A 85 13.51 1.98 -8.79
C ILE A 85 12.16 1.78 -8.09
N ALA A 86 11.78 0.53 -7.85
CA ALA A 86 10.54 0.20 -7.14
C ALA A 86 10.53 0.79 -5.71
N GLY A 87 11.67 0.75 -5.01
CA GLY A 87 11.80 1.34 -3.69
C GLY A 87 11.58 2.85 -3.69
N VAL A 88 12.18 3.57 -4.63
CA VAL A 88 11.98 5.03 -4.79
C VAL A 88 10.52 5.33 -5.15
N GLN A 89 9.90 4.54 -6.03
CA GLN A 89 8.49 4.72 -6.39
C GLN A 89 7.56 4.51 -5.19
N LEU A 90 7.76 3.44 -4.41
CA LEU A 90 6.95 3.16 -3.23
C LEU A 90 7.10 4.26 -2.17
N PHE A 91 8.33 4.74 -1.96
CA PHE A 91 8.57 5.86 -1.05
C PHE A 91 7.86 7.14 -1.51
N SER A 92 7.95 7.47 -2.80
CA SER A 92 7.26 8.63 -3.39
C SER A 92 5.75 8.52 -3.28
N PHE A 93 5.17 7.33 -3.51
CA PHE A 93 3.73 7.09 -3.30
C PHE A 93 3.33 7.26 -1.84
N GLY A 94 4.18 6.84 -0.90
CA GLY A 94 3.95 7.07 0.52
C GLY A 94 3.85 8.56 0.86
N LEU A 95 4.79 9.37 0.38
CA LEU A 95 4.78 10.84 0.56
C LEU A 95 3.57 11.50 -0.10
N LEU A 96 3.28 11.12 -1.35
CA LEU A 96 2.17 11.68 -2.12
C LEU A 96 0.82 11.40 -1.43
N SER A 97 0.64 10.18 -0.95
CA SER A 97 -0.57 9.79 -0.22
C SER A 97 -0.74 10.55 1.08
N GLU A 98 0.34 10.82 1.82
CA GLU A 98 0.32 11.63 3.03
C GLU A 98 -0.09 13.07 2.73
N LEU A 99 0.48 13.66 1.67
CA LEU A 99 0.12 15.02 1.23
C LEU A 99 -1.35 15.09 0.80
N LEU A 100 -1.84 14.11 0.04
CA LEU A 100 -3.23 14.05 -0.38
C LEU A 100 -4.19 14.02 0.80
N ILE A 101 -3.90 13.23 1.83
CA ILE A 101 -4.75 13.14 3.03
C ILE A 101 -4.75 14.46 3.79
N ARG A 102 -3.60 15.13 3.92
CA ARG A 102 -3.51 16.44 4.57
C ARG A 102 -4.30 17.49 3.81
N THR A 103 -4.09 17.58 2.50
CA THR A 103 -4.83 18.53 1.65
C THR A 103 -6.33 18.28 1.69
N TYR A 104 -6.75 17.02 1.70
CA TYR A 104 -8.17 16.66 1.82
C TYR A 104 -8.77 17.14 3.15
N HIS A 105 -8.06 16.98 4.27
CA HIS A 105 -8.54 17.44 5.57
C HIS A 105 -8.58 18.97 5.67
N GLU A 106 -7.58 19.64 5.12
CA GLU A 106 -7.52 21.10 5.09
C GLU A 106 -8.64 21.69 4.22
N SER A 107 -8.90 21.12 3.05
CA SER A 107 -9.96 21.60 2.14
C SER A 107 -11.37 21.47 2.70
N GLN A 108 -11.60 20.50 3.61
CA GLN A 108 -12.89 20.30 4.25
C GLN A 108 -13.09 21.09 5.56
N ASN A 109 -12.11 21.89 5.95
CA ASN A 109 -12.14 22.68 7.21
C ASN A 109 -12.45 21.82 8.45
N ARG A 110 -12.08 20.52 8.42
CA ARG A 110 -12.29 19.58 9.52
C ARG A 110 -11.05 19.56 10.40
N PRO A 111 -11.13 20.04 11.65
CA PRO A 111 -9.99 20.00 12.55
C PRO A 111 -9.57 18.55 12.81
N ILE A 112 -8.26 18.31 12.76
CA ILE A 112 -7.63 16.99 12.98
C ILE A 112 -7.82 16.49 14.42
N TYR A 113 -8.30 17.36 15.33
CA TYR A 113 -8.51 17.06 16.74
C TYR A 113 -9.97 17.11 17.12
N ARG A 114 -10.41 16.16 17.93
CA ARG A 114 -11.69 16.21 18.63
C ARG A 114 -11.46 16.86 19.99
N VAL A 115 -12.05 18.02 20.20
CA VAL A 115 -12.11 18.62 21.54
C VAL A 115 -13.00 17.73 22.40
N ARG A 116 -12.40 17.02 23.37
CA ARG A 116 -13.12 16.07 24.23
C ARG A 116 -13.85 16.75 25.39
N LYS A 117 -13.36 17.90 25.85
CA LYS A 117 -13.97 18.69 26.93
C LYS A 117 -13.40 20.10 26.94
N ILE A 118 -14.24 21.10 26.98
CA ILE A 118 -13.85 22.48 27.29
C ILE A 118 -14.17 22.67 28.77
N GLU A 119 -13.16 22.71 29.64
CA GLU A 119 -13.33 23.14 31.02
C GLU A 119 -13.31 24.66 31.03
N SER A 120 -14.48 25.26 31.16
CA SER A 120 -14.63 26.67 31.44
C SER A 120 -14.29 26.87 32.92
N ASN A 121 -13.11 27.41 33.20
CA ASN A 121 -12.76 27.85 34.55
C ASN A 121 -13.48 29.18 34.82
N SER A 122 -14.70 29.11 35.36
CA SER A 122 -15.45 30.25 35.85
C SER A 122 -14.99 30.52 37.30
N ASN A 123 -13.83 31.15 37.44
CA ASN A 123 -13.47 31.80 38.68
C ASN A 123 -14.03 33.23 38.71
N ARG A 124 -15.11 33.40 39.46
CA ARG A 124 -15.44 34.62 40.15
C ARG A 124 -15.72 34.33 41.60
#